data_9ff70761db03e81738a29c171f26d3a5
#
_entry.id   9ff70761db03e81738a29c171f26d3a5
#
_cell.length_a   1.000
_cell.length_b   1.000
_cell.length_c   1.000
_cell.angle_alpha   90.00
_cell.angle_beta   90.00
_cell.angle_gamma   90.00
#
_symmetry.space_group_name_H-M   'P 1'
#
loop_
_entity.id
_entity.type
_entity.pdbx_description
1 polymer ?
#
loop_
_entity_poly.entity_id
_entity_poly.type
_entity_poly.pdbx_seq_one_letter_code
_entity_poly.pdbx_strand_id
1 'polypeptide(L)'
;FKERLARWPVSVELLSGYRTAKQKADVRARAAAGTVDVVVGTHALLSDGTGFGRLGLVIIDEEHRFGVRHKERLKQLRTEVDVLAMSATPIPRTLYLALVGARDLSVIETPPRERLPIRTVVRSYDEKLVRDAVKAELARGGQVFYLHNRVETLQAVAERLAALLPKARIVVGHGQMPAGQLEEVMSAFVAGEFDVLVCTTIIETGLDIPNCNTLIIEGADRFGLAQLYQLRGRVGRFNRQAYAYLFLHRHAALVGTAHRRLSAIRQHNQLGAGFRIAMRDLELRGAGNILGAAQSGHVATVGFDLYCQLLRRSVAKLRGDKGAVIERCEVRLDFIDHTQAALGTEQTNSSDGEVPLLTATLPSDWIPETRLRIEAFRRIALALDAAEVTELRTSLKDRYGRLPPEAEALLSLAEIRCLAEEKCVVSVTTDGAVLRCQQALAGRPPSPILVGNRFPRLTVREPLRKLKEIRGFLSRLPAPSDR
;
A
#
# COMPACT_ATOMS: atom_id res chain seq x y z
N PHE A 1 17.17 17.10 15.93
CA PHE A 1 16.21 18.19 16.15
C PHE A 1 16.90 19.44 16.73
N LYS A 2 17.66 19.34 17.83
CA LYS A 2 18.32 20.52 18.42
C LYS A 2 19.19 21.28 17.41
N GLU A 3 20.04 20.61 16.65
CA GLU A 3 20.88 21.22 15.60
C GLU A 3 20.05 21.85 14.48
N ARG A 4 19.00 21.14 14.03
CA ARG A 4 18.12 21.62 12.97
C ARG A 4 17.30 22.84 13.37
N LEU A 5 16.90 22.92 14.62
CA LEU A 5 16.08 24.00 15.19
C LEU A 5 16.90 25.06 15.90
N ALA A 6 18.25 24.99 15.90
CA ALA A 6 19.14 25.90 16.61
C ALA A 6 18.99 27.38 16.22
N ARG A 7 18.46 27.69 15.03
CA ARG A 7 18.23 29.04 14.52
C ARG A 7 16.94 29.68 15.04
N TRP A 8 16.07 28.92 15.70
CA TRP A 8 14.79 29.37 16.22
C TRP A 8 14.76 29.25 17.74
N PRO A 9 14.03 30.11 18.46
CA PRO A 9 13.89 30.02 19.91
C PRO A 9 12.95 28.89 20.32
N VAL A 10 13.31 27.65 19.95
CA VAL A 10 12.51 26.45 20.22
C VAL A 10 13.23 25.55 21.20
N SER A 11 12.59 25.24 22.31
CA SER A 11 13.09 24.31 23.31
C SER A 11 12.77 22.87 22.92
N VAL A 12 13.82 22.02 22.81
CA VAL A 12 13.67 20.60 22.44
C VAL A 12 14.19 19.72 23.55
N GLU A 13 13.34 18.84 24.06
CA GLU A 13 13.67 17.89 25.12
C GLU A 13 13.50 16.43 24.67
N LEU A 14 14.28 15.52 25.29
CA LEU A 14 14.24 14.09 25.04
C LEU A 14 13.63 13.37 26.24
N LEU A 15 12.61 12.52 26.00
CA LEU A 15 12.06 11.61 26.99
C LEU A 15 12.21 10.16 26.50
N SER A 16 13.23 9.47 26.99
CA SER A 16 13.54 8.09 26.58
C SER A 16 13.88 7.18 27.76
N GLY A 17 13.98 5.87 27.52
CA GLY A 17 14.42 4.87 28.50
C GLY A 17 15.80 5.17 29.10
N TYR A 18 16.66 5.80 28.34
CA TYR A 18 18.07 6.09 28.70
C TYR A 18 18.27 7.26 29.69
N ARG A 19 17.21 8.04 29.95
CA ARG A 19 17.26 9.12 30.92
C ARG A 19 17.06 8.61 32.35
N THR A 20 17.73 9.23 33.34
CA THR A 20 17.53 8.93 34.77
C THR A 20 16.10 9.27 35.20
N ALA A 21 15.63 8.68 36.29
CA ALA A 21 14.30 8.95 36.82
C ALA A 21 14.09 10.45 37.12
N LYS A 22 15.11 11.13 37.67
CA LYS A 22 15.09 12.58 37.95
C LYS A 22 14.95 13.41 36.67
N GLN A 23 15.71 13.09 35.64
CA GLN A 23 15.65 13.78 34.35
C GLN A 23 14.28 13.56 33.67
N LYS A 24 13.72 12.37 33.75
CA LYS A 24 12.37 12.08 33.23
C LYS A 24 11.29 12.89 33.95
N ALA A 25 11.40 13.01 35.27
CA ALA A 25 10.46 13.80 36.07
C ALA A 25 10.53 15.28 35.73
N ASP A 26 11.74 15.85 35.58
CA ASP A 26 11.94 17.23 35.17
C ASP A 26 11.31 17.53 33.80
N VAL A 27 11.63 16.71 32.78
CA VAL A 27 11.05 16.88 31.43
C VAL A 27 9.53 16.80 31.45
N ARG A 28 8.95 15.87 32.22
CA ARG A 28 7.49 15.74 32.36
C ARG A 28 6.87 16.97 33.00
N ALA A 29 7.48 17.48 34.10
CA ALA A 29 6.99 18.68 34.76
C ALA A 29 7.01 19.90 33.83
N ARG A 30 8.07 20.10 33.10
CA ARG A 30 8.23 21.20 32.11
C ARG A 30 7.27 21.04 30.93
N ALA A 31 7.05 19.83 30.43
CA ALA A 31 6.06 19.54 29.37
C ALA A 31 4.63 19.84 29.85
N ALA A 32 4.28 19.44 31.08
CA ALA A 32 2.99 19.74 31.68
C ALA A 32 2.78 21.23 31.92
N ALA A 33 3.84 21.97 32.32
CA ALA A 33 3.82 23.43 32.47
C ALA A 33 3.79 24.19 31.12
N GLY A 34 3.94 23.49 29.97
CA GLY A 34 3.96 24.11 28.65
C GLY A 34 5.19 24.96 28.36
N THR A 35 6.32 24.72 29.07
CA THR A 35 7.61 25.44 28.88
C THR A 35 8.55 24.74 27.90
N VAL A 36 8.15 23.62 27.32
CA VAL A 36 8.87 22.89 26.28
C VAL A 36 8.04 22.89 25.01
N ASP A 37 8.66 23.28 23.89
CA ASP A 37 7.95 23.39 22.61
C ASP A 37 7.91 22.06 21.84
N VAL A 38 8.99 21.27 21.92
CA VAL A 38 9.09 19.97 21.24
C VAL A 38 9.62 18.91 22.20
N VAL A 39 8.85 17.84 22.40
CA VAL A 39 9.32 16.67 23.15
C VAL A 39 9.49 15.51 22.20
N VAL A 40 10.71 15.00 22.07
CA VAL A 40 11.03 13.81 21.29
C VAL A 40 11.17 12.63 22.24
N GLY A 41 10.63 11.47 21.90
CA GLY A 41 10.78 10.32 22.77
C GLY A 41 10.22 9.03 22.18
N THR A 42 10.34 7.97 22.97
CA THR A 42 9.79 6.65 22.65
C THR A 42 8.36 6.51 23.22
N HIS A 43 7.87 5.28 23.36
CA HIS A 43 6.60 4.99 24.05
C HIS A 43 6.51 5.58 25.47
N ALA A 44 7.62 5.99 26.05
CA ALA A 44 7.66 6.71 27.35
C ALA A 44 6.83 7.99 27.35
N LEU A 45 6.60 8.62 26.19
CA LEU A 45 5.72 9.79 26.01
C LEU A 45 4.24 9.44 26.25
N LEU A 46 3.86 8.19 26.04
CA LEU A 46 2.49 7.68 26.17
C LEU A 46 2.23 6.99 27.53
N SER A 47 3.23 6.98 28.43
CA SER A 47 3.08 6.40 29.75
C SER A 47 2.17 7.24 30.63
N ASP A 48 1.53 6.58 31.61
CA ASP A 48 0.71 7.25 32.61
C ASP A 48 1.53 8.30 33.36
N GLY A 49 0.90 9.46 33.65
CA GLY A 49 1.55 10.59 34.31
C GLY A 49 2.34 11.54 33.41
N THR A 50 2.34 11.32 32.08
CA THR A 50 2.86 12.32 31.13
C THR A 50 1.72 13.23 30.68
N GLY A 51 1.70 14.48 31.17
CA GLY A 51 0.78 15.53 30.73
C GLY A 51 1.49 16.51 29.77
N PHE A 52 0.71 17.16 28.92
CA PHE A 52 1.19 18.19 28.00
C PHE A 52 0.27 19.41 28.12
N GLY A 53 0.80 20.56 28.59
CA GLY A 53 -0.01 21.75 28.87
C GLY A 53 -0.58 22.42 27.61
N ARG A 54 0.09 22.33 26.48
CA ARG A 54 -0.28 22.99 25.21
C ARG A 54 0.05 22.09 24.01
N LEU A 55 -0.51 20.89 23.96
CA LEU A 55 -0.27 19.95 22.88
C LEU A 55 -1.12 20.31 21.66
N GLY A 56 -0.49 20.68 20.54
CA GLY A 56 -1.17 21.00 19.27
C GLY A 56 -0.94 19.95 18.17
N LEU A 57 0.20 19.23 18.22
CA LEU A 57 0.54 18.25 17.19
C LEU A 57 1.24 17.04 17.79
N VAL A 58 0.80 15.84 17.38
CA VAL A 58 1.47 14.57 17.68
C VAL A 58 1.98 13.95 16.38
N ILE A 59 3.30 13.72 16.32
CA ILE A 59 3.95 13.03 15.19
C ILE A 59 4.33 11.63 15.62
N ILE A 60 3.87 10.63 14.89
CA ILE A 60 4.09 9.21 15.18
C ILE A 60 4.87 8.60 14.03
N ASP A 61 6.09 8.12 14.32
CA ASP A 61 6.84 7.31 13.37
C ASP A 61 6.60 5.82 13.63
N GLU A 62 6.39 5.05 12.56
CA GLU A 62 6.16 3.61 12.57
C GLU A 62 5.04 3.18 13.57
N GLU A 63 3.82 3.70 13.42
CA GLU A 63 2.63 3.44 14.26
C GLU A 63 2.41 1.94 14.56
N HIS A 64 2.85 1.05 13.68
CA HIS A 64 2.68 -0.40 13.83
C HIS A 64 3.45 -1.00 15.03
N ARG A 65 4.44 -0.31 15.56
CA ARG A 65 5.25 -0.75 16.71
C ARG A 65 4.58 -0.54 18.07
N PHE A 66 3.50 0.24 18.11
CA PHE A 66 2.79 0.52 19.35
C PHE A 66 1.83 -0.60 19.72
N GLY A 67 1.89 -1.03 21.00
CA GLY A 67 0.94 -1.97 21.58
C GLY A 67 -0.47 -1.37 21.73
N VAL A 68 -1.45 -2.21 22.08
CA VAL A 68 -2.88 -1.85 22.15
C VAL A 68 -3.12 -0.66 23.08
N ARG A 69 -2.56 -0.65 24.29
CA ARG A 69 -2.71 0.45 25.27
C ARG A 69 -2.20 1.78 24.73
N HIS A 70 -1.05 1.80 24.06
CA HIS A 70 -0.50 3.01 23.45
C HIS A 70 -1.39 3.52 22.29
N LYS A 71 -1.96 2.60 21.52
CA LYS A 71 -2.90 2.97 20.44
C LYS A 71 -4.21 3.56 20.98
N GLU A 72 -4.70 3.07 22.11
CA GLU A 72 -5.87 3.64 22.77
C GLU A 72 -5.59 5.05 23.31
N ARG A 73 -4.43 5.25 23.94
CA ARG A 73 -4.01 6.58 24.38
C ARG A 73 -3.87 7.56 23.20
N LEU A 74 -3.29 7.11 22.09
CA LEU A 74 -3.20 7.91 20.86
C LEU A 74 -4.58 8.23 20.26
N LYS A 75 -5.55 7.34 20.37
CA LYS A 75 -6.94 7.61 19.96
C LYS A 75 -7.58 8.71 20.79
N GLN A 76 -7.37 8.72 22.11
CA GLN A 76 -7.86 9.77 22.99
C GLN A 76 -7.27 11.13 22.61
N LEU A 77 -5.96 11.20 22.36
CA LEU A 77 -5.30 12.44 21.91
C LEU A 77 -5.81 12.93 20.54
N ARG A 78 -6.24 12.04 19.65
CA ARG A 78 -6.76 12.41 18.31
C ARG A 78 -8.07 13.20 18.33
N THR A 79 -8.80 13.19 19.41
CA THR A 79 -10.04 13.98 19.53
C THR A 79 -9.80 15.46 19.80
N GLU A 80 -8.61 15.81 20.28
CA GLU A 80 -8.27 17.16 20.72
C GLU A 80 -7.06 17.77 20.00
N VAL A 81 -6.27 16.94 19.30
CA VAL A 81 -4.96 17.32 18.75
C VAL A 81 -4.76 16.75 17.35
N ASP A 82 -4.12 17.52 16.46
CA ASP A 82 -3.72 17.03 15.15
C ASP A 82 -2.70 15.88 15.26
N VAL A 83 -2.90 14.82 14.47
CA VAL A 83 -2.04 13.64 14.50
C VAL A 83 -1.51 13.31 13.11
N LEU A 84 -0.19 13.39 12.95
CA LEU A 84 0.53 12.94 11.77
C LEU A 84 1.17 11.58 12.05
N ALA A 85 0.74 10.53 11.36
CA ALA A 85 1.40 9.23 11.41
C ALA A 85 2.19 8.99 10.13
N MET A 86 3.44 8.56 10.29
CA MET A 86 4.35 8.23 9.19
C MET A 86 4.70 6.75 9.20
N SER A 87 4.90 6.14 8.06
CA SER A 87 5.41 4.78 7.95
C SER A 87 6.03 4.53 6.57
N ALA A 88 7.11 3.75 6.54
CA ALA A 88 7.70 3.28 5.29
C ALA A 88 6.84 2.20 4.61
N THR A 89 6.11 1.42 5.41
CA THR A 89 5.20 0.36 4.98
C THR A 89 3.91 0.47 5.79
N PRO A 90 2.86 1.12 5.27
CA PRO A 90 1.62 1.26 6.01
C PRO A 90 1.07 -0.12 6.39
N ILE A 91 0.59 -0.23 7.63
CA ILE A 91 -0.06 -1.47 8.08
C ILE A 91 -1.27 -1.71 7.18
N PRO A 92 -1.58 -2.97 6.82
CA PRO A 92 -2.74 -3.30 6.01
C PRO A 92 -4.04 -2.63 6.49
N ARG A 93 -4.25 -2.55 7.82
CA ARG A 93 -5.41 -1.87 8.41
C ARG A 93 -5.41 -0.36 8.21
N THR A 94 -4.26 0.32 8.37
CA THR A 94 -4.15 1.77 8.16
C THR A 94 -4.31 2.12 6.69
N LEU A 95 -3.67 1.35 5.81
CA LEU A 95 -3.82 1.47 4.36
C LEU A 95 -5.29 1.27 3.94
N TYR A 96 -5.93 0.28 4.51
CA TYR A 96 -7.33 -0.01 4.29
C TYR A 96 -8.25 1.16 4.70
N LEU A 97 -8.07 1.74 5.89
CA LEU A 97 -8.85 2.90 6.34
C LEU A 97 -8.65 4.12 5.43
N ALA A 98 -7.45 4.29 4.85
CA ALA A 98 -7.18 5.33 3.88
C ALA A 98 -7.87 5.07 2.54
N LEU A 99 -7.81 3.85 2.02
CA LEU A 99 -8.47 3.45 0.77
C LEU A 99 -9.99 3.60 0.82
N VAL A 100 -10.57 3.47 2.03
CA VAL A 100 -12.00 3.63 2.27
C VAL A 100 -12.42 5.09 2.50
N GLY A 101 -11.43 6.01 2.52
CA GLY A 101 -11.70 7.43 2.81
C GLY A 101 -12.02 7.73 4.28
N ALA A 102 -11.78 6.78 5.19
CA ALA A 102 -11.95 6.98 6.63
C ALA A 102 -10.74 7.68 7.27
N ARG A 103 -9.64 7.81 6.53
CA ARG A 103 -8.40 8.50 6.94
C ARG A 103 -7.72 9.10 5.72
N ASP A 104 -7.21 10.31 5.84
CA ASP A 104 -6.40 10.92 4.80
C ASP A 104 -5.04 10.23 4.67
N LEU A 105 -4.55 10.12 3.45
CA LEU A 105 -3.26 9.54 3.13
C LEU A 105 -2.54 10.37 2.07
N SER A 106 -1.30 10.73 2.38
CA SER A 106 -0.36 11.29 1.41
C SER A 106 0.80 10.34 1.20
N VAL A 107 1.22 10.15 -0.05
CA VAL A 107 2.33 9.27 -0.42
C VAL A 107 3.49 10.11 -0.92
N ILE A 108 4.68 9.95 -0.30
CA ILE A 108 5.92 10.56 -0.75
C ILE A 108 6.59 9.60 -1.74
N GLU A 109 6.48 9.86 -3.03
CA GLU A 109 7.02 8.99 -4.08
C GLU A 109 8.42 9.39 -4.55
N THR A 110 8.79 10.66 -4.40
CA THR A 110 10.09 11.19 -4.84
C THR A 110 11.18 10.87 -3.82
N PRO A 111 12.15 10.00 -4.15
CA PRO A 111 13.27 9.72 -3.26
C PRO A 111 14.26 10.89 -3.20
N PRO A 112 15.09 10.97 -2.15
CA PRO A 112 16.22 11.92 -2.10
C PRO A 112 17.14 11.71 -3.31
N ARG A 113 17.63 12.81 -3.90
CA ARG A 113 18.40 12.81 -5.17
C ARG A 113 19.67 11.95 -5.11
N GLU A 114 20.32 11.85 -3.96
CA GLU A 114 21.60 11.14 -3.79
C GLU A 114 21.46 9.67 -3.42
N ARG A 115 20.23 9.19 -3.18
CA ARG A 115 20.01 7.82 -2.72
C ARG A 115 19.96 6.84 -3.89
N LEU A 116 20.87 5.85 -3.86
CA LEU A 116 20.91 4.79 -4.88
C LEU A 116 19.96 3.63 -4.53
N PRO A 117 19.33 2.98 -5.53
CA PRO A 117 18.55 1.77 -5.33
C PRO A 117 19.40 0.64 -4.74
N ILE A 118 18.83 -0.11 -3.79
CA ILE A 118 19.52 -1.22 -3.13
C ILE A 118 19.51 -2.46 -4.04
N ARG A 119 20.67 -2.97 -4.42
CA ARG A 119 20.77 -4.20 -5.20
C ARG A 119 20.39 -5.40 -4.35
N THR A 120 19.27 -6.04 -4.71
CA THR A 120 18.71 -7.16 -3.95
C THR A 120 18.97 -8.49 -4.66
N VAL A 121 19.65 -9.40 -3.97
CA VAL A 121 19.98 -10.76 -4.44
C VAL A 121 19.16 -11.76 -3.62
N VAL A 122 18.38 -12.61 -4.28
CA VAL A 122 17.61 -13.69 -3.64
C VAL A 122 18.13 -15.01 -4.15
N ARG A 123 18.71 -15.85 -3.26
CA ARG A 123 19.28 -17.16 -3.59
C ARG A 123 19.21 -18.13 -2.41
N SER A 124 19.47 -19.41 -2.68
CA SER A 124 19.76 -20.38 -1.62
C SER A 124 21.04 -20.00 -0.89
N TYR A 125 21.14 -20.38 0.39
CA TYR A 125 22.29 -20.07 1.22
C TYR A 125 23.60 -20.63 0.62
N ASP A 126 24.58 -19.76 0.46
CA ASP A 126 25.89 -20.07 -0.11
C ASP A 126 26.98 -19.34 0.69
N GLU A 127 27.85 -20.11 1.38
CA GLU A 127 28.95 -19.58 2.20
C GLU A 127 29.97 -18.80 1.39
N LYS A 128 30.23 -19.24 0.15
CA LYS A 128 31.19 -18.56 -0.74
C LYS A 128 30.65 -17.14 -1.06
N LEU A 129 29.36 -17.03 -1.40
CA LEU A 129 28.73 -15.74 -1.70
C LEU A 129 28.69 -14.84 -0.46
N VAL A 130 28.41 -15.39 0.74
CA VAL A 130 28.48 -14.64 2.01
C VAL A 130 29.86 -14.07 2.22
N ARG A 131 30.92 -14.94 2.12
CA ARG A 131 32.31 -14.53 2.28
C ARG A 131 32.69 -13.42 1.30
N ASP A 132 32.33 -13.59 0.02
CA ASP A 132 32.70 -12.66 -1.03
C ASP A 132 31.96 -11.31 -0.86
N ALA A 133 30.68 -11.32 -0.44
CA ALA A 133 29.90 -10.13 -0.13
C ALA A 133 30.48 -9.34 1.06
N VAL A 134 30.84 -10.03 2.16
CA VAL A 134 31.45 -9.37 3.32
C VAL A 134 32.82 -8.80 2.94
N LYS A 135 33.67 -9.57 2.26
CA LYS A 135 35.01 -9.09 1.82
C LYS A 135 34.90 -7.86 0.92
N ALA A 136 33.96 -7.85 0.00
CA ALA A 136 33.74 -6.69 -0.88
C ALA A 136 33.29 -5.43 -0.09
N GLU A 137 32.45 -5.59 0.94
CA GLU A 137 32.05 -4.47 1.80
C GLU A 137 33.22 -3.95 2.63
N LEU A 138 33.99 -4.84 3.27
CA LEU A 138 35.13 -4.46 4.07
C LEU A 138 36.25 -3.80 3.24
N ALA A 139 36.46 -4.25 2.00
CA ALA A 139 37.45 -3.66 1.09
C ALA A 139 37.16 -2.18 0.75
N ARG A 140 35.90 -1.76 0.82
CA ARG A 140 35.51 -0.36 0.62
C ARG A 140 35.31 0.43 1.93
N GLY A 141 35.73 -0.14 3.06
CA GLY A 141 35.64 0.45 4.40
C GLY A 141 34.22 0.51 4.96
N GLY A 142 33.33 -0.35 4.47
CA GLY A 142 31.95 -0.44 4.95
C GLY A 142 31.77 -1.52 6.01
N GLN A 143 30.57 -1.60 6.57
CA GLN A 143 30.14 -2.55 7.59
C GLN A 143 28.97 -3.41 7.10
N VAL A 144 28.76 -4.55 7.74
CA VAL A 144 27.76 -5.54 7.33
C VAL A 144 26.81 -5.85 8.47
N PHE A 145 25.51 -5.82 8.19
CA PHE A 145 24.48 -6.48 9.01
C PHE A 145 24.30 -7.91 8.55
N TYR A 146 24.48 -8.85 9.48
CA TYR A 146 24.14 -10.26 9.27
C TYR A 146 22.97 -10.64 10.17
N LEU A 147 21.81 -10.86 9.59
CA LEU A 147 20.57 -11.13 10.32
C LEU A 147 20.27 -12.61 10.35
N HIS A 148 20.16 -13.14 11.57
CA HIS A 148 19.75 -14.50 11.88
C HIS A 148 18.68 -14.49 12.97
N ASN A 149 17.46 -14.96 12.67
CA ASN A 149 16.30 -14.73 13.54
C ASN A 149 16.09 -15.82 14.62
N ARG A 150 17.16 -16.34 15.20
CA ARG A 150 17.10 -17.28 16.33
C ARG A 150 18.22 -16.97 17.32
N VAL A 151 17.84 -16.56 18.53
CA VAL A 151 18.79 -16.18 19.57
C VAL A 151 19.66 -17.37 19.97
N GLU A 152 19.08 -18.57 20.12
CA GLU A 152 19.75 -19.78 20.57
C GLU A 152 20.91 -20.20 19.66
N THR A 153 20.83 -19.92 18.38
CA THR A 153 21.85 -20.32 17.39
C THR A 153 22.70 -19.14 16.90
N LEU A 154 22.47 -17.93 17.43
CA LEU A 154 23.13 -16.72 16.96
C LEU A 154 24.63 -16.75 17.19
N GLN A 155 25.07 -17.27 18.36
CA GLN A 155 26.48 -17.42 18.72
C GLN A 155 27.18 -18.40 17.77
N ALA A 156 26.59 -19.56 17.49
CA ALA A 156 27.15 -20.54 16.56
C ALA A 156 27.27 -19.98 15.12
N VAL A 157 26.33 -19.10 14.72
CA VAL A 157 26.44 -18.39 13.44
C VAL A 157 27.63 -17.42 13.44
N ALA A 158 27.83 -16.68 14.53
CA ALA A 158 28.98 -15.77 14.66
C ALA A 158 30.32 -16.51 14.60
N GLU A 159 30.45 -17.67 15.28
CA GLU A 159 31.63 -18.53 15.25
C GLU A 159 31.88 -19.09 13.84
N ARG A 160 30.83 -19.54 13.14
CA ARG A 160 30.94 -19.98 11.73
C ARG A 160 31.43 -18.87 10.83
N LEU A 161 30.92 -17.64 11.01
CA LEU A 161 31.38 -16.49 10.25
C LEU A 161 32.80 -16.07 10.60
N ALA A 162 33.21 -16.17 11.85
CA ALA A 162 34.59 -15.91 12.27
C ALA A 162 35.58 -16.90 11.63
N ALA A 163 35.20 -18.18 11.54
CA ALA A 163 35.99 -19.18 10.83
C ALA A 163 36.08 -18.90 9.31
N LEU A 164 34.99 -18.43 8.71
CA LEU A 164 34.91 -18.07 7.27
C LEU A 164 35.66 -16.77 6.94
N LEU A 165 35.76 -15.85 7.92
CA LEU A 165 36.26 -14.48 7.79
C LEU A 165 37.25 -14.14 8.93
N PRO A 166 38.44 -14.78 9.03
CA PRO A 166 39.33 -14.64 10.18
C PRO A 166 39.84 -13.21 10.44
N LYS A 167 39.76 -12.32 9.45
CA LYS A 167 40.22 -10.93 9.58
C LYS A 167 39.09 -9.95 9.96
N ALA A 168 37.82 -10.40 9.98
CA ALA A 168 36.69 -9.56 10.28
C ALA A 168 36.44 -9.52 11.80
N ARG A 169 36.19 -8.33 12.34
CA ARG A 169 35.80 -8.13 13.74
C ARG A 169 34.27 -8.28 13.82
N ILE A 170 33.84 -9.35 14.46
CA ILE A 170 32.42 -9.74 14.52
C ILE A 170 31.90 -9.51 15.92
N VAL A 171 30.71 -8.94 16.03
CA VAL A 171 29.99 -8.76 17.29
C VAL A 171 28.55 -9.29 17.17
N VAL A 172 28.00 -9.76 18.29
CA VAL A 172 26.66 -10.31 18.40
C VAL A 172 25.77 -9.32 19.15
N GLY A 173 24.53 -9.11 18.65
CA GLY A 173 23.53 -8.29 19.33
C GLY A 173 22.13 -8.86 19.18
N HIS A 174 21.35 -8.95 20.28
CA HIS A 174 19.97 -9.43 20.25
C HIS A 174 19.11 -8.81 21.35
N GLY A 175 17.79 -8.81 21.17
CA GLY A 175 16.85 -8.14 22.06
C GLY A 175 16.68 -8.75 23.47
N GLN A 176 17.27 -9.92 23.74
CA GLN A 176 17.27 -10.53 25.08
C GLN A 176 18.50 -10.12 25.93
N MET A 177 19.45 -9.38 25.32
CA MET A 177 20.56 -8.78 26.08
C MET A 177 20.04 -7.69 27.02
N PRO A 178 20.71 -7.49 28.19
CA PRO A 178 20.49 -6.32 29.02
C PRO A 178 20.62 -5.02 28.19
N ALA A 179 19.72 -4.06 28.43
CA ALA A 179 19.66 -2.84 27.62
C ALA A 179 21.02 -2.09 27.54
N GLY A 180 21.77 -2.00 28.65
CA GLY A 180 23.10 -1.37 28.68
C GLY A 180 24.12 -2.10 27.80
N GLN A 181 24.14 -3.42 27.86
CA GLN A 181 25.07 -4.23 27.05
C GLN A 181 24.75 -4.10 25.54
N LEU A 182 23.46 -4.12 25.18
CA LEU A 182 23.07 -3.91 23.79
C LEU A 182 23.45 -2.51 23.29
N GLU A 183 23.32 -1.48 24.14
CA GLU A 183 23.72 -0.12 23.84
C GLU A 183 25.23 0.00 23.62
N GLU A 184 26.04 -0.64 24.44
CA GLU A 184 27.50 -0.71 24.27
C GLU A 184 27.88 -1.35 22.94
N VAL A 185 27.30 -2.52 22.63
CA VAL A 185 27.52 -3.22 21.36
C VAL A 185 27.15 -2.34 20.16
N MET A 186 26.00 -1.70 20.21
CA MET A 186 25.54 -0.84 19.12
C MET A 186 26.40 0.41 18.96
N SER A 187 26.83 1.02 20.06
CA SER A 187 27.72 2.19 20.07
C SER A 187 29.10 1.85 19.48
N ALA A 188 29.68 0.73 19.90
CA ALA A 188 30.96 0.24 19.38
C ALA A 188 30.86 -0.12 17.87
N PHE A 189 29.72 -0.70 17.43
CA PHE A 189 29.51 -0.97 16.01
C PHE A 189 29.39 0.32 15.21
N VAL A 190 28.65 1.33 15.69
CA VAL A 190 28.54 2.66 15.04
C VAL A 190 29.90 3.36 14.98
N ALA A 191 30.74 3.22 16.02
CA ALA A 191 32.10 3.76 16.09
C ALA A 191 33.08 3.07 15.10
N GLY A 192 32.65 1.95 14.47
CA GLY A 192 33.50 1.19 13.53
C GLY A 192 34.50 0.25 14.20
N GLU A 193 34.30 -0.08 15.49
CA GLU A 193 35.14 -1.05 16.20
C GLU A 193 34.91 -2.48 15.69
N PHE A 194 33.74 -2.75 15.11
CA PHE A 194 33.37 -4.03 14.52
C PHE A 194 32.96 -3.87 13.05
N ASP A 195 33.24 -4.87 12.26
CA ASP A 195 33.01 -4.92 10.82
C ASP A 195 31.67 -5.60 10.47
N VAL A 196 31.28 -6.61 11.28
CA VAL A 196 30.04 -7.37 11.08
C VAL A 196 29.25 -7.44 12.38
N LEU A 197 27.99 -7.01 12.33
CA LEU A 197 27.03 -7.22 13.42
C LEU A 197 26.13 -8.39 13.06
N VAL A 198 26.27 -9.48 13.82
CA VAL A 198 25.38 -10.64 13.75
C VAL A 198 24.23 -10.41 14.73
N CYS A 199 23.01 -10.30 14.22
CA CYS A 199 21.91 -9.87 15.06
C CYS A 199 20.56 -10.52 14.68
N THR A 200 19.60 -10.39 15.59
CA THR A 200 18.19 -10.64 15.31
C THR A 200 17.53 -9.39 14.69
N THR A 201 16.23 -9.28 14.72
CA THR A 201 15.45 -8.14 14.16
C THR A 201 15.65 -6.80 14.88
N ILE A 202 16.62 -6.69 15.80
CA ILE A 202 16.92 -5.44 16.53
C ILE A 202 17.22 -4.25 15.59
N ILE A 203 17.77 -4.51 14.40
CA ILE A 203 18.08 -3.48 13.41
C ILE A 203 16.81 -2.79 12.84
N GLU A 204 15.64 -3.36 13.05
CA GLU A 204 14.37 -2.70 12.72
C GLU A 204 14.14 -1.40 13.53
N THR A 205 14.84 -1.22 14.66
CA THR A 205 14.62 -0.10 15.59
C THR A 205 14.98 1.29 15.07
N GLY A 206 15.46 1.42 13.84
CA GLY A 206 15.62 2.72 13.19
C GLY A 206 16.96 3.39 13.38
N LEU A 207 17.94 2.72 13.98
CA LEU A 207 19.31 3.23 14.09
C LEU A 207 19.89 3.54 12.70
N ASP A 208 20.48 4.72 12.60
CA ASP A 208 21.15 5.17 11.38
C ASP A 208 22.65 4.85 11.47
N ILE A 209 23.11 3.92 10.64
CA ILE A 209 24.52 3.52 10.58
C ILE A 209 25.04 3.78 9.18
N PRO A 210 25.67 4.94 8.95
CA PRO A 210 26.05 5.41 7.61
C PRO A 210 26.96 4.46 6.83
N ASN A 211 27.86 3.76 7.53
CA ASN A 211 28.84 2.87 6.91
C ASN A 211 28.31 1.46 6.64
N CYS A 212 27.10 1.12 7.12
CA CYS A 212 26.54 -0.21 6.91
C CYS A 212 25.74 -0.24 5.59
N ASN A 213 26.40 -0.74 4.53
CA ASN A 213 25.79 -0.76 3.19
C ASN A 213 25.56 -2.17 2.65
N THR A 214 25.86 -3.21 3.42
CA THR A 214 25.53 -4.59 3.07
C THR A 214 24.67 -5.22 4.16
N LEU A 215 23.54 -5.80 3.75
CA LEU A 215 22.63 -6.58 4.59
C LEU A 215 22.58 -8.01 4.09
N ILE A 216 22.79 -8.95 4.98
CA ILE A 216 22.64 -10.39 4.73
C ILE A 216 21.55 -10.92 5.65
N ILE A 217 20.54 -11.58 5.09
CA ILE A 217 19.43 -12.21 5.83
C ILE A 217 19.45 -13.71 5.58
N GLU A 218 19.69 -14.48 6.62
CA GLU A 218 19.60 -15.95 6.59
C GLU A 218 18.15 -16.38 6.89
N GLY A 219 17.59 -17.27 6.06
CA GLY A 219 16.21 -17.73 6.21
C GLY A 219 15.16 -16.66 5.88
N ALA A 220 15.39 -15.89 4.81
CA ALA A 220 14.53 -14.80 4.36
C ALA A 220 13.09 -15.25 4.04
N ASP A 221 12.86 -16.52 3.75
CA ASP A 221 11.56 -17.14 3.53
C ASP A 221 10.63 -17.08 4.76
N ARG A 222 11.19 -16.90 5.95
CA ARG A 222 10.44 -16.83 7.22
C ARG A 222 9.93 -15.43 7.55
N PHE A 223 10.41 -14.41 6.86
CA PHE A 223 10.03 -13.03 7.11
C PHE A 223 8.80 -12.59 6.29
N GLY A 224 8.02 -11.68 6.86
CA GLY A 224 6.94 -11.00 6.14
C GLY A 224 7.47 -10.05 5.06
N LEU A 225 6.64 -9.78 4.04
CA LEU A 225 7.03 -8.92 2.92
C LEU A 225 7.38 -7.49 3.38
N ALA A 226 6.51 -6.90 4.22
CA ALA A 226 6.74 -5.58 4.80
C ALA A 226 8.01 -5.53 5.67
N GLN A 227 8.26 -6.61 6.45
CA GLN A 227 9.43 -6.72 7.30
C GLN A 227 10.73 -6.78 6.47
N LEU A 228 10.77 -7.60 5.43
CA LEU A 228 11.92 -7.65 4.50
C LEU A 228 12.18 -6.29 3.84
N TYR A 229 11.12 -5.56 3.50
CA TYR A 229 11.26 -4.23 2.91
C TYR A 229 11.85 -3.23 3.92
N GLN A 230 11.40 -3.25 5.18
CA GLN A 230 11.93 -2.40 6.24
C GLN A 230 13.38 -2.73 6.55
N LEU A 231 13.72 -4.03 6.69
CA LEU A 231 15.10 -4.49 6.91
C LEU A 231 16.02 -4.07 5.76
N ARG A 232 15.59 -4.25 4.51
CA ARG A 232 16.32 -3.79 3.33
C ARG A 232 16.59 -2.28 3.39
N GLY A 233 15.60 -1.51 3.83
CA GLY A 233 15.71 -0.06 3.98
C GLY A 233 16.69 0.43 5.05
N ARG A 234 17.26 -0.49 5.86
CA ARG A 234 18.26 -0.15 6.89
C ARG A 234 19.65 0.09 6.33
N VAL A 235 19.91 -0.36 5.10
CA VAL A 235 21.15 -0.08 4.36
C VAL A 235 20.90 0.89 3.20
N GLY A 236 21.95 1.54 2.68
CA GLY A 236 21.87 2.42 1.53
C GLY A 236 21.15 3.74 1.81
N ARG A 237 21.50 4.40 2.88
CA ARG A 237 20.93 5.72 3.24
C ARG A 237 21.66 6.91 2.61
N PHE A 238 22.85 6.67 2.07
CA PHE A 238 23.73 7.67 1.48
C PHE A 238 24.03 7.34 0.00
N ASN A 239 24.94 8.08 -0.61
CA ASN A 239 25.36 7.96 -2.00
C ASN A 239 26.21 6.71 -2.33
N ARG A 240 26.35 5.77 -1.39
CA ARG A 240 27.05 4.49 -1.62
C ARG A 240 26.10 3.40 -2.07
N GLN A 241 26.50 2.61 -3.06
CA GLN A 241 25.73 1.45 -3.51
C GLN A 241 25.58 0.42 -2.39
N ALA A 242 24.34 0.12 -2.01
CA ALA A 242 24.04 -0.88 -1.01
C ALA A 242 23.56 -2.20 -1.65
N TYR A 243 23.76 -3.27 -0.88
CA TYR A 243 23.43 -4.64 -1.26
C TYR A 243 22.58 -5.31 -0.18
N ALA A 244 21.58 -6.06 -0.58
CA ALA A 244 20.77 -6.90 0.29
C ALA A 244 20.78 -8.35 -0.24
N TYR A 245 21.36 -9.25 0.50
CA TYR A 245 21.39 -10.68 0.20
C TYR A 245 20.33 -11.38 1.04
N LEU A 246 19.31 -11.92 0.37
CA LEU A 246 18.22 -12.65 0.99
C LEU A 246 18.41 -14.14 0.72
N PHE A 247 18.92 -14.84 1.70
CA PHE A 247 19.21 -16.26 1.59
C PHE A 247 18.02 -17.10 2.05
N LEU A 248 17.64 -18.06 1.22
CA LEU A 248 16.63 -19.06 1.53
C LEU A 248 17.23 -20.18 2.36
N HIS A 249 16.45 -20.81 3.21
CA HIS A 249 16.87 -22.00 3.92
C HIS A 249 17.22 -23.12 2.93
N ARG A 250 18.27 -23.90 3.19
CA ARG A 250 18.81 -24.97 2.28
C ARG A 250 17.74 -25.98 1.82
N HIS A 251 16.69 -26.17 2.61
CA HIS A 251 15.61 -27.12 2.32
C HIS A 251 14.24 -26.48 2.07
N ALA A 252 14.20 -25.18 1.86
CA ALA A 252 12.97 -24.51 1.49
C ALA A 252 12.65 -24.84 0.03
N ALA A 253 11.91 -25.93 -0.18
CA ALA A 253 11.06 -26.00 -1.35
C ALA A 253 10.19 -24.73 -1.33
N LEU A 254 10.39 -23.83 -2.28
CA LEU A 254 9.70 -22.54 -2.35
C LEU A 254 8.21 -22.79 -2.53
N VAL A 255 7.50 -23.06 -1.45
CA VAL A 255 6.06 -23.25 -1.45
C VAL A 255 5.41 -21.89 -1.69
N GLY A 256 4.72 -21.78 -2.81
CA GLY A 256 3.81 -20.74 -3.31
C GLY A 256 3.90 -19.31 -2.71
N THR A 257 3.62 -19.13 -1.43
CA THR A 257 3.54 -17.80 -0.80
C THR A 257 4.91 -17.16 -0.50
N ALA A 258 5.92 -17.95 -0.10
CA ALA A 258 7.27 -17.45 0.16
C ALA A 258 7.93 -16.98 -1.15
N HIS A 259 7.78 -17.74 -2.22
CA HIS A 259 8.25 -17.37 -3.55
C HIS A 259 7.63 -16.05 -4.04
N ARG A 260 6.31 -15.88 -3.88
CA ARG A 260 5.62 -14.65 -4.28
C ARG A 260 6.10 -13.43 -3.49
N ARG A 261 6.35 -13.56 -2.17
CA ARG A 261 6.89 -12.47 -1.33
C ARG A 261 8.29 -12.05 -1.78
N LEU A 262 9.18 -13.01 -1.98
CA LEU A 262 10.56 -12.73 -2.39
C LEU A 262 10.66 -12.19 -3.83
N SER A 263 9.81 -12.68 -4.73
CA SER A 263 9.67 -12.13 -6.08
C SER A 263 9.17 -10.68 -6.05
N ALA A 264 8.22 -10.35 -5.17
CA ALA A 264 7.74 -8.98 -4.99
C ALA A 264 8.86 -8.04 -4.52
N ILE A 265 9.69 -8.45 -3.53
CA ILE A 265 10.85 -7.64 -3.09
C ILE A 265 11.85 -7.40 -4.22
N ARG A 266 12.10 -8.40 -5.06
CA ARG A 266 13.01 -8.29 -6.21
C ARG A 266 12.45 -7.36 -7.30
N GLN A 267 11.15 -7.44 -7.57
CA GLN A 267 10.49 -6.61 -8.59
C GLN A 267 10.37 -5.14 -8.16
N HIS A 268 10.11 -4.88 -6.89
CA HIS A 268 9.99 -3.54 -6.33
C HIS A 268 11.33 -3.04 -5.75
N ASN A 269 12.34 -2.97 -6.61
CA ASN A 269 13.69 -2.54 -6.23
C ASN A 269 13.86 -1.01 -6.23
N GLN A 270 12.87 -0.27 -6.73
CA GLN A 270 12.88 1.19 -6.77
C GLN A 270 12.66 1.78 -5.37
N LEU A 271 13.26 2.95 -5.13
CA LEU A 271 12.98 3.77 -3.95
C LEU A 271 11.53 4.26 -4.00
N GLY A 272 10.90 4.42 -2.83
CA GLY A 272 9.48 4.82 -2.76
C GLY A 272 8.47 3.69 -2.97
N ALA A 273 8.90 2.44 -3.20
CA ALA A 273 8.01 1.31 -3.44
C ALA A 273 7.22 0.82 -2.19
N GLY A 274 7.33 1.49 -1.04
CA GLY A 274 6.72 1.05 0.23
C GLY A 274 5.22 0.87 0.16
N PHE A 275 4.51 1.79 -0.50
CA PHE A 275 3.07 1.70 -0.72
C PHE A 275 2.71 0.47 -1.58
N ARG A 276 3.42 0.22 -2.68
CA ARG A 276 3.21 -0.94 -3.57
C ARG A 276 3.51 -2.26 -2.85
N ILE A 277 4.52 -2.27 -2.00
CA ILE A 277 4.85 -3.43 -1.15
C ILE A 277 3.74 -3.70 -0.13
N ALA A 278 3.20 -2.65 0.50
CA ALA A 278 2.10 -2.79 1.44
C ALA A 278 0.82 -3.31 0.77
N MET A 279 0.49 -2.81 -0.43
CA MET A 279 -0.60 -3.33 -1.25
C MET A 279 -0.38 -4.80 -1.60
N ARG A 280 0.83 -5.16 -2.00
CA ARG A 280 1.16 -6.55 -2.34
C ARG A 280 1.15 -7.49 -1.13
N ASP A 281 1.58 -7.03 0.04
CA ASP A 281 1.50 -7.77 1.30
C ASP A 281 0.03 -8.04 1.68
N LEU A 282 -0.84 -7.05 1.48
CA LEU A 282 -2.27 -7.13 1.69
C LEU A 282 -2.93 -8.17 0.75
N GLU A 283 -2.58 -8.16 -0.52
CA GLU A 283 -3.04 -9.15 -1.50
C GLU A 283 -2.57 -10.58 -1.13
N LEU A 284 -1.32 -10.75 -0.72
CA LEU A 284 -0.73 -12.05 -0.40
C LEU A 284 -1.25 -12.65 0.91
N ARG A 285 -1.59 -11.82 1.90
CA ARG A 285 -2.19 -12.26 3.17
C ARG A 285 -3.65 -12.66 2.99
N GLY A 286 -4.30 -12.20 1.92
CA GLY A 286 -5.74 -12.25 1.79
C GLY A 286 -6.42 -11.28 2.77
N ALA A 287 -7.47 -10.62 2.33
CA ALA A 287 -8.15 -9.61 3.13
C ALA A 287 -8.82 -10.15 4.43
N GLY A 288 -8.88 -11.46 4.60
CA GLY A 288 -9.52 -12.11 5.73
C GLY A 288 -8.91 -11.84 7.10
N ASN A 289 -7.62 -11.44 7.16
CA ASN A 289 -6.92 -11.24 8.45
C ASN A 289 -6.90 -9.79 8.94
N ILE A 290 -7.49 -8.84 8.20
CA ILE A 290 -7.34 -7.40 8.48
C ILE A 290 -8.30 -6.91 9.55
N LEU A 291 -9.48 -7.54 9.65
CA LEU A 291 -10.61 -7.04 10.45
C LEU A 291 -10.98 -7.92 11.65
N GLY A 292 -10.21 -8.98 11.90
CA GLY A 292 -10.48 -9.94 12.97
C GLY A 292 -11.08 -11.26 12.46
N ALA A 293 -10.98 -12.32 13.27
CA ALA A 293 -11.33 -13.69 12.92
C ALA A 293 -12.81 -13.86 12.51
N ALA A 294 -13.72 -13.03 13.02
CA ALA A 294 -15.15 -13.11 12.73
C ALA A 294 -15.56 -12.62 11.32
N GLN A 295 -14.71 -11.83 10.64
CA GLN A 295 -15.01 -11.24 9.32
C GLN A 295 -14.15 -11.84 8.18
N SER A 296 -13.22 -12.72 8.50
CA SER A 296 -12.27 -13.30 7.54
C SER A 296 -12.94 -14.12 6.42
N GLY A 297 -14.07 -14.76 6.70
CA GLY A 297 -14.81 -15.57 5.72
C GLY A 297 -15.45 -14.75 4.59
N HIS A 298 -16.02 -13.60 4.90
CA HIS A 298 -16.75 -12.78 3.91
C HIS A 298 -15.81 -12.11 2.91
N VAL A 299 -14.64 -11.62 3.34
CA VAL A 299 -13.69 -10.96 2.46
C VAL A 299 -12.98 -11.92 1.52
N ALA A 300 -12.73 -13.16 1.96
CA ALA A 300 -12.17 -14.21 1.11
C ALA A 300 -13.14 -14.66 0.00
N THR A 301 -14.44 -14.63 0.29
CA THR A 301 -15.49 -15.06 -0.65
C THR A 301 -15.84 -13.99 -1.67
N VAL A 302 -15.84 -12.71 -1.25
CA VAL A 302 -16.30 -11.57 -2.06
C VAL A 302 -15.15 -10.88 -2.81
N GLY A 303 -13.93 -11.07 -2.35
CA GLY A 303 -12.75 -10.36 -2.85
C GLY A 303 -12.54 -9.00 -2.18
N PHE A 304 -11.27 -8.62 -2.03
CA PHE A 304 -10.87 -7.41 -1.30
C PHE A 304 -11.41 -6.12 -1.91
N ASP A 305 -11.41 -6.03 -3.24
CA ASP A 305 -11.84 -4.81 -3.95
C ASP A 305 -13.33 -4.54 -3.78
N LEU A 306 -14.16 -5.57 -3.89
CA LEU A 306 -15.60 -5.44 -3.69
C LEU A 306 -15.92 -5.11 -2.22
N TYR A 307 -15.18 -5.68 -1.27
CA TYR A 307 -15.31 -5.34 0.14
C TYR A 307 -14.95 -3.86 0.41
N CYS A 308 -13.86 -3.35 -0.18
CA CYS A 308 -13.48 -1.93 -0.09
C CYS A 308 -14.56 -1.01 -0.67
N GLN A 309 -15.18 -1.39 -1.78
CA GLN A 309 -16.29 -0.63 -2.37
C GLN A 309 -17.52 -0.58 -1.46
N LEU A 310 -17.93 -1.74 -0.93
CA LEU A 310 -19.07 -1.81 -0.02
C LEU A 310 -18.84 -0.96 1.24
N LEU A 311 -17.61 -0.96 1.75
CA LEU A 311 -17.28 -0.16 2.93
C LEU A 311 -17.20 1.34 2.62
N ARG A 312 -16.62 1.75 1.48
CA ARG A 312 -16.66 3.15 1.03
C ARG A 312 -18.10 3.64 0.95
N ARG A 313 -19.00 2.87 0.35
CA ARG A 313 -20.44 3.18 0.29
C ARG A 313 -21.06 3.30 1.69
N SER A 314 -20.73 2.40 2.61
CA SER A 314 -21.23 2.46 3.99
C SER A 314 -20.72 3.68 4.74
N VAL A 315 -19.45 4.06 4.56
CA VAL A 315 -18.85 5.27 5.16
C VAL A 315 -19.50 6.53 4.57
N ALA A 316 -19.65 6.60 3.24
CA ALA A 316 -20.32 7.73 2.57
C ALA A 316 -21.77 7.89 3.05
N LYS A 317 -22.50 6.76 3.21
CA LYS A 317 -23.86 6.76 3.79
C LYS A 317 -23.90 7.30 5.23
N LEU A 318 -22.94 6.89 6.07
CA LEU A 318 -22.84 7.37 7.45
C LEU A 318 -22.44 8.85 7.55
N ARG A 319 -21.69 9.35 6.57
CA ARG A 319 -21.34 10.78 6.46
C ARG A 319 -22.47 11.64 5.91
N GLY A 320 -23.57 11.03 5.43
CA GLY A 320 -24.69 11.74 4.84
C GLY A 320 -24.46 12.17 3.38
N ASP A 321 -23.47 11.60 2.70
CA ASP A 321 -23.22 11.88 1.29
C ASP A 321 -24.38 11.32 0.45
N LYS A 322 -25.10 12.20 -0.24
CA LYS A 322 -26.37 11.94 -0.94
C LYS A 322 -26.26 11.10 -2.22
N GLY A 323 -25.27 10.26 -2.38
CA GLY A 323 -25.08 9.42 -3.57
C GLY A 323 -24.86 7.92 -3.28
N ALA A 324 -24.92 7.49 -2.03
CA ALA A 324 -24.29 6.25 -1.58
C ALA A 324 -25.15 4.97 -1.62
N VAL A 325 -26.33 4.97 -2.19
CA VAL A 325 -27.32 3.87 -1.98
C VAL A 325 -27.83 3.27 -3.29
N ILE A 326 -26.95 2.87 -4.20
CA ILE A 326 -27.44 2.14 -5.36
C ILE A 326 -26.66 0.83 -5.55
N GLU A 327 -27.43 -0.27 -5.70
CA GLU A 327 -26.97 -1.49 -6.33
C GLU A 327 -26.35 -1.14 -7.70
N ARG A 328 -25.28 -1.85 -8.10
CA ARG A 328 -24.62 -1.60 -9.39
C ARG A 328 -25.68 -1.56 -10.50
N CYS A 329 -25.63 -0.51 -11.32
CA CYS A 329 -26.47 -0.44 -12.50
C CYS A 329 -26.10 -1.55 -13.48
N GLU A 330 -27.09 -2.34 -13.87
CA GLU A 330 -26.94 -3.36 -14.89
C GLU A 330 -27.03 -2.70 -16.28
N VAL A 331 -25.93 -2.75 -17.05
CA VAL A 331 -25.88 -2.21 -18.41
C VAL A 331 -25.83 -3.36 -19.40
N ARG A 332 -26.91 -3.58 -20.17
CA ARG A 332 -26.98 -4.60 -21.24
C ARG A 332 -27.42 -3.92 -22.55
N LEU A 333 -26.51 -3.84 -23.48
CA LEU A 333 -26.73 -3.22 -24.78
C LEU A 333 -26.63 -4.30 -25.88
N ASP A 334 -27.66 -4.45 -26.70
CA ASP A 334 -27.78 -5.47 -27.74
C ASP A 334 -26.81 -5.30 -28.91
N PHE A 335 -26.15 -4.17 -29.03
CA PHE A 335 -25.13 -3.86 -30.02
C PHE A 335 -23.69 -3.94 -29.50
N ILE A 336 -23.52 -4.42 -28.24
CA ILE A 336 -22.20 -4.65 -27.61
C ILE A 336 -22.08 -6.12 -27.24
N ASP A 337 -20.93 -6.71 -27.60
CA ASP A 337 -20.59 -8.06 -27.16
C ASP A 337 -20.03 -8.01 -25.74
N HIS A 338 -20.77 -8.58 -24.79
CA HIS A 338 -20.41 -8.69 -23.38
C HIS A 338 -19.70 -10.01 -23.04
N THR A 339 -19.66 -11.00 -23.93
CA THR A 339 -19.16 -12.35 -23.65
C THR A 339 -17.65 -12.46 -23.63
N GLN A 340 -16.94 -11.64 -24.41
CA GLN A 340 -15.46 -11.65 -24.46
C GLN A 340 -14.78 -10.83 -23.37
N ALA A 341 -15.49 -10.00 -22.61
CA ALA A 341 -14.90 -9.23 -21.53
C ALA A 341 -14.41 -10.08 -20.35
N ALA A 342 -14.86 -11.32 -20.21
CA ALA A 342 -14.56 -12.20 -19.06
C ALA A 342 -13.41 -13.19 -19.29
N LEU A 343 -13.09 -13.55 -20.53
CA LEU A 343 -12.08 -14.59 -20.83
C LEU A 343 -11.34 -14.21 -22.13
N GLY A 344 -10.05 -13.90 -22.00
CA GLY A 344 -9.16 -13.63 -23.12
C GLY A 344 -8.89 -14.85 -24.00
N THR A 345 -9.90 -15.39 -24.67
CA THR A 345 -9.79 -16.49 -25.61
C THR A 345 -10.13 -15.99 -27.02
N GLU A 346 -9.31 -16.43 -27.97
CA GLU A 346 -9.31 -16.09 -29.37
C GLU A 346 -10.64 -16.41 -30.11
N GLN A 347 -10.85 -15.66 -31.18
CA GLN A 347 -11.98 -15.67 -32.10
C GLN A 347 -12.48 -17.06 -32.47
N THR A 348 -13.76 -17.33 -32.23
CA THR A 348 -14.52 -18.29 -33.03
C THR A 348 -15.38 -17.54 -34.03
N ASN A 349 -15.10 -17.77 -35.31
CA ASN A 349 -15.88 -17.28 -36.45
C ASN A 349 -17.32 -17.79 -36.33
N SER A 350 -18.27 -16.90 -36.14
CA SER A 350 -19.69 -17.20 -36.37
C SER A 350 -20.10 -16.71 -37.76
N SER A 351 -20.65 -17.64 -38.50
CA SER A 351 -21.20 -17.51 -39.85
C SER A 351 -22.52 -16.75 -39.86
N ASP A 352 -22.74 -16.03 -40.96
CA ASP A 352 -23.98 -15.52 -41.53
C ASP A 352 -24.75 -14.37 -40.85
N GLY A 353 -24.61 -13.19 -41.44
CA GLY A 353 -25.72 -12.23 -41.56
C GLY A 353 -25.97 -11.22 -40.45
N GLU A 354 -25.31 -11.31 -39.30
CA GLU A 354 -25.51 -10.36 -38.19
C GLU A 354 -24.58 -9.15 -38.24
N VAL A 355 -25.12 -7.98 -37.93
CA VAL A 355 -24.36 -6.72 -37.76
C VAL A 355 -23.20 -6.99 -36.79
N PRO A 356 -21.94 -6.68 -37.15
CA PRO A 356 -20.81 -6.95 -36.27
C PRO A 356 -21.00 -6.20 -34.95
N LEU A 357 -21.14 -6.96 -33.87
CA LEU A 357 -21.23 -6.44 -32.52
C LEU A 357 -19.89 -5.79 -32.15
N LEU A 358 -19.93 -4.59 -31.58
CA LEU A 358 -18.72 -3.93 -31.07
C LEU A 358 -18.30 -4.59 -29.76
N THR A 359 -17.11 -5.16 -29.73
CA THR A 359 -16.55 -5.77 -28.52
C THR A 359 -16.01 -4.69 -27.59
N ALA A 360 -16.42 -4.71 -26.31
CA ALA A 360 -15.91 -3.79 -25.30
C ALA A 360 -14.75 -4.44 -24.54
N THR A 361 -13.51 -4.23 -25.03
CA THR A 361 -12.30 -4.86 -24.48
C THR A 361 -11.07 -3.95 -24.61
N LEU A 362 -9.96 -4.34 -23.99
CA LEU A 362 -8.64 -3.75 -24.21
C LEU A 362 -7.82 -4.69 -25.10
N PRO A 363 -7.62 -4.35 -26.39
CA PRO A 363 -6.94 -5.23 -27.33
C PRO A 363 -5.49 -5.56 -26.92
N SER A 364 -5.04 -6.77 -27.22
CA SER A 364 -3.67 -7.24 -26.89
C SER A 364 -2.59 -6.56 -27.73
N ASP A 365 -2.90 -6.10 -28.91
CA ASP A 365 -2.03 -5.32 -29.78
C ASP A 365 -1.87 -3.87 -29.31
N TRP A 366 -2.84 -3.33 -28.57
CA TRP A 366 -2.76 -2.00 -27.99
C TRP A 366 -2.08 -1.98 -26.61
N ILE A 367 -2.40 -2.96 -25.72
CA ILE A 367 -1.69 -3.19 -24.45
C ILE A 367 -1.13 -4.62 -24.46
N PRO A 368 0.10 -4.84 -24.96
CA PRO A 368 0.65 -6.20 -25.14
C PRO A 368 0.85 -6.94 -23.81
N GLU A 369 1.21 -6.22 -22.75
CA GLU A 369 1.48 -6.84 -21.45
C GLU A 369 0.17 -7.19 -20.74
N THR A 370 -0.11 -8.50 -20.61
CA THR A 370 -1.35 -9.03 -20.01
C THR A 370 -1.61 -8.46 -18.59
N ARG A 371 -0.55 -8.26 -17.81
CA ARG A 371 -0.65 -7.70 -16.46
C ARG A 371 -1.16 -6.27 -16.47
N LEU A 372 -0.62 -5.42 -17.34
CA LEU A 372 -1.05 -4.01 -17.46
C LEU A 372 -2.46 -3.91 -18.02
N ARG A 373 -2.82 -4.82 -18.91
CA ARG A 373 -4.18 -4.92 -19.47
C ARG A 373 -5.21 -5.29 -18.40
N ILE A 374 -4.92 -6.29 -17.56
CA ILE A 374 -5.77 -6.69 -16.42
C ILE A 374 -5.90 -5.54 -15.41
N GLU A 375 -4.80 -4.84 -15.10
CA GLU A 375 -4.81 -3.69 -14.18
C GLU A 375 -5.67 -2.54 -14.73
N ALA A 376 -5.57 -2.24 -16.02
CA ALA A 376 -6.39 -1.23 -16.68
C ALA A 376 -7.88 -1.62 -16.68
N PHE A 377 -8.22 -2.88 -17.01
CA PHE A 377 -9.58 -3.40 -16.90
C PHE A 377 -10.15 -3.24 -15.49
N ARG A 378 -9.36 -3.60 -14.50
CA ARG A 378 -9.74 -3.51 -13.09
C ARG A 378 -10.03 -2.07 -12.68
N ARG A 379 -9.17 -1.11 -13.05
CA ARG A 379 -9.37 0.31 -12.77
C ARG A 379 -10.65 0.84 -13.43
N ILE A 380 -10.90 0.49 -14.68
CA ILE A 380 -12.12 0.89 -15.41
C ILE A 380 -13.37 0.29 -14.76
N ALA A 381 -13.32 -1.00 -14.38
CA ALA A 381 -14.44 -1.67 -13.72
C ALA A 381 -14.75 -1.11 -12.33
N LEU A 382 -13.76 -0.56 -11.64
CA LEU A 382 -13.85 -0.05 -10.27
C LEU A 382 -14.12 1.44 -10.19
N ALA A 383 -14.08 2.18 -11.30
CA ALA A 383 -14.35 3.61 -11.34
C ALA A 383 -15.72 3.92 -10.71
N LEU A 384 -15.75 4.92 -9.83
CA LEU A 384 -16.92 5.29 -9.03
C LEU A 384 -17.72 6.42 -9.65
N ASP A 385 -17.07 7.29 -10.41
CA ASP A 385 -17.71 8.44 -11.06
C ASP A 385 -17.20 8.65 -12.49
N ALA A 386 -17.90 9.50 -13.25
CA ALA A 386 -17.57 9.80 -14.63
C ALA A 386 -16.25 10.61 -14.78
N ALA A 387 -15.85 11.36 -13.74
CA ALA A 387 -14.59 12.12 -13.74
C ALA A 387 -13.40 11.16 -13.68
N GLU A 388 -13.44 10.16 -12.82
CA GLU A 388 -12.41 9.11 -12.72
C GLU A 388 -12.26 8.34 -14.04
N VAL A 389 -13.36 8.02 -14.73
CA VAL A 389 -13.32 7.40 -16.07
C VAL A 389 -12.66 8.32 -17.10
N THR A 390 -12.89 9.63 -17.02
CA THR A 390 -12.29 10.62 -17.91
C THR A 390 -10.77 10.74 -17.67
N GLU A 391 -10.34 10.73 -16.42
CA GLU A 391 -8.91 10.69 -16.06
C GLU A 391 -8.24 9.41 -16.56
N LEU A 392 -8.90 8.25 -16.39
CA LEU A 392 -8.42 6.97 -16.91
C LEU A 392 -8.29 7.00 -18.43
N ARG A 393 -9.28 7.56 -19.14
CA ARG A 393 -9.24 7.75 -20.59
C ARG A 393 -8.02 8.58 -21.01
N THR A 394 -7.75 9.68 -20.34
CA THR A 394 -6.60 10.56 -20.60
C THR A 394 -5.28 9.83 -20.32
N SER A 395 -5.16 9.18 -19.17
CA SER A 395 -3.97 8.43 -18.78
C SER A 395 -3.65 7.27 -19.73
N LEU A 396 -4.65 6.53 -20.19
CA LEU A 396 -4.48 5.44 -21.14
C LEU A 396 -4.06 5.96 -22.53
N LYS A 397 -4.66 7.08 -22.97
CA LYS A 397 -4.29 7.75 -24.22
C LYS A 397 -2.84 8.26 -24.21
N ASP A 398 -2.40 8.87 -23.11
CA ASP A 398 -1.03 9.38 -22.94
C ASP A 398 -0.01 8.24 -22.93
N ARG A 399 -0.38 7.11 -22.33
CA ARG A 399 0.55 5.98 -22.16
C ARG A 399 0.64 5.06 -23.35
N TYR A 400 -0.48 4.81 -24.06
CA TYR A 400 -0.58 3.81 -25.11
C TYR A 400 -0.99 4.39 -26.48
N GLY A 401 -1.12 5.72 -26.58
CA GLY A 401 -1.49 6.38 -27.82
C GLY A 401 -3.00 6.41 -28.07
N ARG A 402 -3.41 6.53 -29.33
CA ARG A 402 -4.82 6.65 -29.71
C ARG A 402 -5.63 5.45 -29.25
N LEU A 403 -6.78 5.72 -28.60
CA LEU A 403 -7.67 4.66 -28.15
C LEU A 403 -8.32 3.92 -29.33
N PRO A 404 -8.25 2.59 -29.36
CA PRO A 404 -9.02 1.78 -30.32
C PRO A 404 -10.52 1.81 -29.99
N PRO A 405 -11.40 1.52 -30.97
CA PRO A 405 -12.85 1.54 -30.80
C PRO A 405 -13.35 0.65 -29.65
N GLU A 406 -12.72 -0.48 -29.44
CA GLU A 406 -13.04 -1.47 -28.40
C GLU A 406 -12.77 -0.91 -26.97
N ALA A 407 -11.63 -0.21 -26.81
CA ALA A 407 -11.28 0.44 -25.56
C ALA A 407 -12.17 1.66 -25.27
N GLU A 408 -12.55 2.43 -26.30
CA GLU A 408 -13.49 3.52 -26.20
C GLU A 408 -14.89 3.03 -25.82
N ALA A 409 -15.31 1.88 -26.35
CA ALA A 409 -16.57 1.23 -25.97
C ALA A 409 -16.57 0.83 -24.49
N LEU A 410 -15.49 0.19 -24.02
CA LEU A 410 -15.34 -0.22 -22.61
C LEU A 410 -15.39 0.98 -21.64
N LEU A 411 -14.66 2.05 -21.93
CA LEU A 411 -14.66 3.29 -21.15
C LEU A 411 -16.03 3.96 -21.16
N SER A 412 -16.71 3.96 -22.32
CA SER A 412 -18.06 4.54 -22.44
C SER A 412 -19.10 3.73 -21.65
N LEU A 413 -18.98 2.39 -21.59
CA LEU A 413 -19.84 1.57 -20.73
C LEU A 413 -19.63 1.87 -19.25
N ALA A 414 -18.37 2.03 -18.82
CA ALA A 414 -18.07 2.40 -17.44
C ALA A 414 -18.64 3.79 -17.09
N GLU A 415 -18.54 4.75 -18.01
CA GLU A 415 -19.08 6.10 -17.84
C GLU A 415 -20.62 6.10 -17.79
N ILE A 416 -21.29 5.32 -18.67
CA ILE A 416 -22.74 5.11 -18.64
C ILE A 416 -23.17 4.52 -17.29
N ARG A 417 -22.45 3.52 -16.77
CA ARG A 417 -22.72 2.92 -15.48
C ARG A 417 -22.64 3.96 -14.36
N CYS A 418 -21.54 4.73 -14.30
CA CYS A 418 -21.35 5.76 -13.27
C CYS A 418 -22.45 6.83 -13.32
N LEU A 419 -22.78 7.33 -14.50
CA LEU A 419 -23.87 8.30 -14.69
C LEU A 419 -25.25 7.73 -14.31
N ALA A 420 -25.52 6.47 -14.64
CA ALA A 420 -26.75 5.78 -14.27
C ALA A 420 -26.85 5.64 -12.74
N GLU A 421 -25.77 5.20 -12.10
CA GLU A 421 -25.68 5.09 -10.63
C GLU A 421 -25.92 6.47 -9.96
N GLU A 422 -25.33 7.54 -10.48
CA GLU A 422 -25.56 8.92 -9.99
C GLU A 422 -27.03 9.34 -10.06
N LYS A 423 -27.76 8.90 -11.07
CA LYS A 423 -29.18 9.23 -11.31
C LYS A 423 -30.15 8.19 -10.74
N CYS A 424 -29.69 7.29 -9.88
CA CYS A 424 -30.51 6.22 -9.30
C CYS A 424 -31.14 5.27 -10.35
N VAL A 425 -30.48 5.08 -11.48
CA VAL A 425 -30.88 4.13 -12.52
C VAL A 425 -30.24 2.78 -12.23
N VAL A 426 -31.05 1.74 -12.03
CA VAL A 426 -30.61 0.38 -11.67
C VAL A 426 -30.41 -0.51 -12.88
N SER A 427 -31.01 -0.20 -14.01
CA SER A 427 -30.77 -0.93 -15.26
C SER A 427 -30.85 -0.03 -16.49
N VAL A 428 -29.95 -0.27 -17.45
CA VAL A 428 -29.92 0.36 -18.77
C VAL A 428 -29.85 -0.74 -19.81
N THR A 429 -30.90 -0.95 -20.59
CA THR A 429 -30.97 -1.98 -21.61
C THR A 429 -31.42 -1.41 -22.95
N THR A 430 -30.96 -2.01 -24.05
CA THR A 430 -31.44 -1.66 -25.40
C THR A 430 -32.10 -2.84 -26.08
N ASP A 431 -33.11 -2.55 -26.90
CA ASP A 431 -33.80 -3.49 -27.76
C ASP A 431 -33.97 -2.80 -29.14
N GLY A 432 -33.03 -3.04 -30.03
CA GLY A 432 -32.86 -2.34 -31.30
C GLY A 432 -32.59 -0.85 -31.12
N ALA A 433 -33.58 -0.03 -31.42
CA ALA A 433 -33.50 1.42 -31.20
C ALA A 433 -34.14 1.88 -29.88
N VAL A 434 -34.77 1.00 -29.12
CA VAL A 434 -35.48 1.36 -27.90
C VAL A 434 -34.54 1.32 -26.73
N LEU A 435 -34.42 2.41 -25.98
CA LEU A 435 -33.64 2.49 -24.72
C LEU A 435 -34.60 2.32 -23.54
N ARG A 436 -34.33 1.33 -22.70
CA ARG A 436 -35.11 1.06 -21.49
C ARG A 436 -34.21 1.31 -20.27
N CYS A 437 -34.58 2.30 -19.47
CA CYS A 437 -33.93 2.62 -18.21
C CYS A 437 -34.94 2.46 -17.07
N GLN A 438 -34.51 1.83 -15.97
CA GLN A 438 -35.31 1.70 -14.75
C GLN A 438 -34.66 2.49 -13.62
N GLN A 439 -35.44 3.35 -12.97
CA GLN A 439 -35.00 4.17 -11.85
C GLN A 439 -35.58 3.63 -10.55
N ALA A 440 -34.71 3.45 -9.53
CA ALA A 440 -35.14 3.09 -8.19
C ALA A 440 -35.09 4.31 -7.29
N LEU A 441 -36.24 4.67 -6.72
CA LEU A 441 -36.37 5.70 -5.69
C LEU A 441 -36.55 5.03 -4.33
N ALA A 442 -36.06 5.68 -3.27
CA ALA A 442 -36.11 5.11 -1.91
C ALA A 442 -37.55 4.69 -1.51
N GLY A 443 -37.73 3.42 -1.14
CA GLY A 443 -39.02 2.86 -0.71
C GLY A 443 -40.04 2.56 -1.83
N ARG A 444 -39.64 2.65 -3.10
CA ARG A 444 -40.52 2.30 -4.25
C ARG A 444 -39.87 1.23 -5.15
N PRO A 445 -40.64 0.35 -5.77
CA PRO A 445 -40.08 -0.57 -6.76
C PRO A 445 -39.52 0.20 -7.97
N PRO A 446 -38.52 -0.38 -8.67
CA PRO A 446 -37.98 0.26 -9.87
C PRO A 446 -39.04 0.56 -10.90
N SER A 447 -39.02 1.80 -11.40
CA SER A 447 -39.99 2.29 -12.39
C SER A 447 -39.30 2.68 -13.70
N PRO A 448 -39.94 2.47 -14.88
CA PRO A 448 -39.34 2.83 -16.15
C PRO A 448 -39.29 4.35 -16.34
N ILE A 449 -38.17 4.82 -16.95
CA ILE A 449 -38.02 6.21 -17.36
C ILE A 449 -38.68 6.40 -18.75
N LEU A 450 -39.69 7.21 -18.83
CA LEU A 450 -40.42 7.52 -20.06
C LEU A 450 -40.24 8.99 -20.45
N VAL A 451 -40.15 9.23 -21.75
CA VAL A 451 -40.13 10.58 -22.33
C VAL A 451 -41.40 10.74 -23.18
N GLY A 452 -42.30 11.66 -22.79
CA GLY A 452 -43.58 11.81 -23.45
C GLY A 452 -44.43 10.53 -23.47
N ASN A 453 -44.44 9.80 -22.35
CA ASN A 453 -45.15 8.52 -22.17
C ASN A 453 -44.68 7.35 -23.05
N ARG A 454 -43.46 7.45 -23.62
CA ARG A 454 -42.85 6.41 -24.44
C ARG A 454 -41.39 6.17 -24.01
N PHE A 455 -40.85 4.97 -24.28
CA PHE A 455 -39.46 4.71 -24.10
C PHE A 455 -38.59 5.58 -25.03
N PRO A 456 -37.49 6.15 -24.56
CA PRO A 456 -36.56 6.88 -25.42
C PRO A 456 -36.07 6.00 -26.58
N ARG A 457 -35.82 6.58 -27.72
CA ARG A 457 -35.31 5.90 -28.91
C ARG A 457 -33.97 6.47 -29.34
N LEU A 458 -33.03 5.59 -29.63
CA LEU A 458 -31.76 5.94 -30.23
C LEU A 458 -31.94 6.29 -31.69
N THR A 459 -31.34 7.38 -32.11
CA THR A 459 -31.51 7.92 -33.48
C THR A 459 -30.41 7.46 -34.42
N VAL A 460 -29.28 7.04 -33.88
CA VAL A 460 -28.08 6.67 -34.63
C VAL A 460 -27.90 5.15 -34.74
N ARG A 461 -27.24 4.67 -35.82
CA ARG A 461 -27.01 3.25 -36.04
C ARG A 461 -25.63 2.80 -35.58
N GLU A 462 -24.63 3.67 -35.62
CA GLU A 462 -23.24 3.37 -35.27
C GLU A 462 -23.09 3.10 -33.75
N PRO A 463 -22.48 1.97 -33.31
CA PRO A 463 -22.40 1.60 -31.91
C PRO A 463 -21.79 2.65 -30.98
N LEU A 464 -20.64 3.25 -31.35
CA LEU A 464 -19.98 4.28 -30.54
C LEU A 464 -20.81 5.57 -30.45
N ARG A 465 -21.59 5.91 -31.47
CA ARG A 465 -22.49 7.05 -31.42
C ARG A 465 -23.74 6.74 -30.58
N LYS A 466 -24.25 5.50 -30.61
CA LYS A 466 -25.30 5.05 -29.69
C LYS A 466 -24.85 5.20 -28.21
N LEU A 467 -23.61 4.80 -27.86
CA LEU A 467 -23.08 4.99 -26.52
C LEU A 467 -23.04 6.47 -26.11
N LYS A 468 -22.65 7.37 -27.03
CA LYS A 468 -22.67 8.82 -26.77
C LYS A 468 -24.08 9.35 -26.57
N GLU A 469 -25.05 8.85 -27.34
CA GLU A 469 -26.46 9.22 -27.20
C GLU A 469 -27.04 8.77 -25.86
N ILE A 470 -26.76 7.54 -25.43
CA ILE A 470 -27.17 7.01 -24.10
C ILE A 470 -26.55 7.84 -22.97
N ARG A 471 -25.25 8.15 -23.07
CA ARG A 471 -24.55 9.00 -22.09
C ARG A 471 -25.20 10.40 -22.04
N GLY A 472 -25.47 11.03 -23.17
CA GLY A 472 -26.15 12.33 -23.27
C GLY A 472 -27.57 12.29 -22.76
N PHE A 473 -28.27 11.17 -22.85
CA PHE A 473 -29.59 10.99 -22.25
C PHE A 473 -29.50 10.93 -20.72
N LEU A 474 -28.61 10.08 -20.17
CA LEU A 474 -28.43 9.94 -18.72
C LEU A 474 -27.96 11.23 -18.06
N SER A 475 -27.06 11.98 -18.68
CA SER A 475 -26.56 13.26 -18.14
C SER A 475 -27.65 14.34 -18.02
N ARG A 476 -28.71 14.28 -18.86
CA ARG A 476 -29.85 15.22 -18.82
C ARG A 476 -30.94 14.82 -17.83
N LEU A 477 -30.88 13.61 -17.29
CA LEU A 477 -31.84 13.20 -16.26
C LEU A 477 -31.67 14.08 -15.01
N PRO A 478 -32.79 14.55 -14.43
CA PRO A 478 -32.73 15.31 -13.19
C PRO A 478 -32.11 14.47 -12.08
N ALA A 479 -31.32 15.10 -11.20
CA ALA A 479 -30.89 14.43 -9.98
C ALA A 479 -32.14 14.00 -9.18
N PRO A 480 -32.13 12.81 -8.54
CA PRO A 480 -33.26 12.40 -7.72
C PRO A 480 -33.50 13.46 -6.65
N SER A 481 -34.65 14.18 -6.75
CA SER A 481 -35.07 15.11 -5.72
C SER A 481 -35.56 14.31 -4.52
N ASP A 482 -35.04 14.64 -3.33
CA ASP A 482 -35.62 14.24 -2.04
C ASP A 482 -37.11 14.75 -2.02
N ARG A 483 -38.07 13.92 -2.36
CA ARG A 483 -39.48 14.07 -2.01
C ARG A 483 -39.96 12.83 -1.28
#